data_cb6133676e25918ae44d4913c55ba459
#
_entry.id   cb6133676e25918ae44d4913c55ba459
#
_cell.length_a   1.000
_cell.length_b   1.000
_cell.length_c   1.000
_cell.angle_alpha   90.00
_cell.angle_beta   90.00
_cell.angle_gamma   90.00
#
_symmetry.space_group_name_H-M   'P 1'
#
loop_
_entity.id
_entity.type
_entity.pdbx_description
1 polymer ?
#
loop_
_entity_poly.entity_id
_entity_poly.type
_entity_poly.pdbx_seq_one_letter_code
_entity_poly.pdbx_strand_id
1 'polypeptide(L)'
;MKIICFGDSNTFGYDPRAYFGGRSDPDCRWVDILGQKAGHEMLNYGQNGRAIPCYEDELELYKSIFQKENADFFVVMLGSNDLLQGNSVEAVAQRMEAFLKRIPLERSQILLIGPPRMKQGTWITDTRLLEDCVKLNAAYHAVAESLGVRFIDAADWDIEVTFDGVHYSEQGHQAFAERLGSALQSSRGSWNQSNGNEAGCFRFVGGV
;
A
#
# COMPACT_ATOMS: atom_id res chain seq x y z
N MET A 1 -17.37 -5.87 -1.41
CA MET A 1 -16.33 -6.23 -0.43
C MET A 1 -15.93 -4.98 0.32
N LYS A 2 -15.59 -5.13 1.60
CA LYS A 2 -15.08 -4.07 2.45
C LYS A 2 -13.56 -4.24 2.62
N ILE A 3 -12.78 -3.25 2.22
CA ILE A 3 -11.33 -3.35 2.09
C ILE A 3 -10.66 -2.27 2.92
N ILE A 4 -9.81 -2.64 3.86
CA ILE A 4 -8.96 -1.69 4.57
C ILE A 4 -7.71 -1.41 3.73
N CYS A 5 -7.47 -0.13 3.42
CA CYS A 5 -6.23 0.35 2.83
C CYS A 5 -5.38 1.03 3.91
N PHE A 6 -4.39 0.31 4.41
CA PHE A 6 -3.52 0.75 5.50
C PHE A 6 -2.19 1.22 4.96
N GLY A 7 -1.85 2.47 5.23
CA GLY A 7 -0.63 3.06 4.68
C GLY A 7 -0.27 4.40 5.30
N ASP A 8 0.69 5.06 4.67
CA ASP A 8 1.23 6.35 5.07
C ASP A 8 0.50 7.54 4.41
N SER A 9 1.20 8.65 4.24
CA SER A 9 0.71 9.89 3.61
C SER A 9 0.26 9.68 2.15
N ASN A 10 0.88 8.78 1.40
CA ASN A 10 0.47 8.48 0.04
C ASN A 10 -0.86 7.69 -0.01
N THR A 11 -1.15 6.91 1.02
CA THR A 11 -2.48 6.28 1.17
C THR A 11 -3.51 7.28 1.70
N PHE A 12 -3.12 8.14 2.65
CA PHE A 12 -3.97 9.21 3.17
C PHE A 12 -4.40 10.18 2.05
N GLY A 13 -3.52 10.43 1.08
CA GLY A 13 -3.70 11.43 0.03
C GLY A 13 -3.22 12.80 0.47
N TYR A 14 -2.05 12.88 1.11
CA TYR A 14 -1.46 14.15 1.54
C TYR A 14 -0.99 14.97 0.34
N ASP A 15 -1.37 16.26 0.31
CA ASP A 15 -0.89 17.23 -0.66
C ASP A 15 0.06 18.24 0.00
N PRO A 16 1.38 18.15 -0.23
CA PRO A 16 2.36 19.07 0.36
C PRO A 16 2.31 20.48 -0.24
N ARG A 17 1.57 20.70 -1.32
CA ARG A 17 1.37 22.03 -1.93
C ARG A 17 0.36 22.88 -1.17
N ALA A 18 -0.51 22.24 -0.38
CA ALA A 18 -1.50 22.93 0.42
C ALA A 18 -0.82 23.66 1.58
N TYR A 19 -1.12 24.96 1.74
CA TYR A 19 -0.43 25.87 2.65
C TYR A 19 -0.41 25.41 4.12
N PHE A 20 -1.42 24.66 4.57
CA PHE A 20 -1.52 24.10 5.92
C PHE A 20 -1.45 22.57 5.97
N GLY A 21 -0.88 21.92 4.95
CA GLY A 21 -0.86 20.47 4.88
C GLY A 21 -2.24 19.93 4.57
N GLY A 22 -2.58 19.85 3.31
CA GLY A 22 -3.88 19.43 2.84
C GLY A 22 -4.01 17.93 2.64
N ARG A 23 -5.24 17.52 2.41
CA ARG A 23 -5.58 16.22 1.87
C ARG A 23 -6.22 16.45 0.50
N SER A 24 -5.74 15.74 -0.50
CA SER A 24 -6.35 15.76 -1.83
C SER A 24 -7.83 15.40 -1.78
N ASP A 25 -8.61 15.91 -2.71
CA ASP A 25 -10.02 15.56 -2.83
C ASP A 25 -10.21 14.05 -3.09
N PRO A 26 -11.35 13.46 -2.72
CA PRO A 26 -11.62 12.03 -2.94
C PRO A 26 -11.36 11.59 -4.39
N ASP A 27 -11.73 12.41 -5.37
CA ASP A 27 -11.56 12.12 -6.79
C ASP A 27 -10.09 12.04 -7.23
N CYS A 28 -9.17 12.54 -6.40
CA CYS A 28 -7.74 12.59 -6.65
C CYS A 28 -6.94 11.57 -5.83
N ARG A 29 -7.56 10.81 -4.92
CA ARG A 29 -6.86 9.83 -4.08
C ARG A 29 -6.98 8.42 -4.63
N TRP A 30 -5.88 7.71 -4.76
CA TRP A 30 -5.86 6.37 -5.35
C TRP A 30 -6.84 5.38 -4.68
N VAL A 31 -7.03 5.47 -3.35
CA VAL A 31 -7.95 4.60 -2.61
C VAL A 31 -9.39 4.82 -3.06
N ASP A 32 -9.81 6.08 -3.14
CA ASP A 32 -11.19 6.43 -3.50
C ASP A 32 -11.45 6.16 -4.99
N ILE A 33 -10.48 6.50 -5.87
CA ILE A 33 -10.53 6.21 -7.31
C ILE A 33 -10.69 4.71 -7.55
N LEU A 34 -9.89 3.88 -6.86
CA LEU A 34 -9.95 2.44 -7.01
C LEU A 34 -11.29 1.88 -6.50
N GLY A 35 -11.79 2.40 -5.38
CA GLY A 35 -13.09 2.01 -4.82
C GLY A 35 -14.24 2.28 -5.76
N GLN A 36 -14.29 3.47 -6.36
CA GLN A 36 -15.30 3.85 -7.35
C GLN A 36 -15.24 2.93 -8.58
N LYS A 37 -14.04 2.72 -9.15
CA LYS A 37 -13.84 1.85 -10.33
C LYS A 37 -14.18 0.39 -10.06
N ALA A 38 -13.90 -0.11 -8.85
CA ALA A 38 -14.10 -1.51 -8.49
C ALA A 38 -15.49 -1.82 -7.92
N GLY A 39 -16.26 -0.80 -7.52
CA GLY A 39 -17.53 -0.98 -6.81
C GLY A 39 -17.35 -1.62 -5.43
N HIS A 40 -16.25 -1.29 -4.73
CA HIS A 40 -15.92 -1.80 -3.40
C HIS A 40 -15.91 -0.67 -2.36
N GLU A 41 -16.27 -1.00 -1.13
CA GLU A 41 -16.12 -0.11 0.02
C GLU A 41 -14.65 -0.10 0.44
N MET A 42 -13.93 0.99 0.08
CA MET A 42 -12.53 1.15 0.42
C MET A 42 -12.42 2.04 1.66
N LEU A 43 -11.88 1.48 2.74
CA LEU A 43 -11.64 2.21 3.98
C LEU A 43 -10.20 2.76 3.97
N ASN A 44 -10.08 4.07 3.82
CA ASN A 44 -8.77 4.73 3.81
C ASN A 44 -8.23 4.92 5.24
N TYR A 45 -7.37 4.02 5.66
CA TYR A 45 -6.59 4.08 6.91
C TYR A 45 -5.16 4.59 6.69
N GLY A 46 -4.97 5.49 5.73
CA GLY A 46 -3.72 6.24 5.55
C GLY A 46 -3.50 7.25 6.69
N GLN A 47 -2.25 7.45 7.08
CA GLN A 47 -1.86 8.43 8.10
C GLN A 47 -0.51 9.05 7.74
N ASN A 48 -0.42 10.39 7.80
CA ASN A 48 0.83 11.09 7.52
C ASN A 48 1.95 10.64 8.46
N GLY A 49 3.12 10.36 7.88
CA GLY A 49 4.32 9.98 8.62
C GLY A 49 4.31 8.57 9.21
N ARG A 50 3.28 7.75 8.92
CA ARG A 50 3.21 6.41 9.50
C ARG A 50 4.39 5.54 9.05
N ALA A 51 5.15 5.05 10.02
CA ALA A 51 6.04 3.91 9.88
C ALA A 51 5.28 2.59 10.13
N ILE A 52 5.94 1.47 9.93
CA ILE A 52 5.35 0.14 10.20
C ILE A 52 5.13 0.01 11.72
N PRO A 53 3.91 -0.30 12.19
CA PRO A 53 3.63 -0.51 13.60
C PRO A 53 4.53 -1.60 14.19
N CYS A 54 5.23 -1.31 15.27
CA CYS A 54 6.15 -2.25 15.91
C CYS A 54 6.04 -2.31 17.43
N TYR A 55 5.32 -1.37 18.04
CA TYR A 55 5.06 -1.38 19.47
C TYR A 55 3.77 -2.16 19.79
N GLU A 56 3.74 -2.86 20.91
CA GLU A 56 2.63 -3.77 21.25
C GLU A 56 1.28 -3.04 21.39
N ASP A 57 1.27 -1.84 21.96
CA ASP A 57 0.08 -0.99 22.07
C ASP A 57 -0.47 -0.53 20.71
N GLU A 58 0.40 -0.20 19.78
CA GLU A 58 0.01 0.10 18.39
C GLU A 58 -0.60 -1.13 17.71
N LEU A 59 0.05 -2.29 17.86
CA LEU A 59 -0.40 -3.55 17.25
C LEU A 59 -1.78 -3.97 17.76
N GLU A 60 -2.02 -3.86 19.07
CA GLU A 60 -3.33 -4.15 19.64
C GLU A 60 -4.40 -3.12 19.22
N LEU A 61 -4.04 -1.84 19.10
CA LEU A 61 -4.95 -0.82 18.58
C LEU A 61 -5.40 -1.18 17.16
N TYR A 62 -4.48 -1.48 16.25
CA TYR A 62 -4.84 -1.82 14.88
C TYR A 62 -5.61 -3.13 14.77
N LYS A 63 -5.27 -4.13 15.56
CA LYS A 63 -6.04 -5.37 15.64
C LYS A 63 -7.49 -5.10 16.05
N SER A 64 -7.72 -4.22 17.03
CA SER A 64 -9.07 -3.82 17.45
C SER A 64 -9.83 -3.10 16.34
N ILE A 65 -9.16 -2.26 15.56
CA ILE A 65 -9.74 -1.57 14.41
C ILE A 65 -10.17 -2.59 13.34
N PHE A 66 -9.31 -3.54 13.00
CA PHE A 66 -9.61 -4.56 11.99
C PHE A 66 -10.81 -5.43 12.40
N GLN A 67 -10.88 -5.81 13.67
CA GLN A 67 -12.01 -6.56 14.20
C GLN A 67 -13.32 -5.76 14.16
N LYS A 68 -13.26 -4.47 14.53
CA LYS A 68 -14.42 -3.57 14.49
C LYS A 68 -14.93 -3.36 13.07
N GLU A 69 -14.05 -3.16 12.13
CA GLU A 69 -14.41 -2.91 10.74
C GLU A 69 -14.97 -4.15 10.03
N ASN A 70 -14.67 -5.35 10.52
CA ASN A 70 -15.08 -6.62 9.89
C ASN A 70 -14.80 -6.61 8.37
N ALA A 71 -13.57 -6.29 8.01
CA ALA A 71 -13.16 -6.16 6.62
C ALA A 71 -12.95 -7.53 5.96
N ASP A 72 -13.31 -7.60 4.67
CA ASP A 72 -13.10 -8.81 3.86
C ASP A 72 -11.64 -8.92 3.38
N PHE A 73 -10.94 -7.79 3.28
CA PHE A 73 -9.60 -7.72 2.69
C PHE A 73 -8.76 -6.60 3.30
N PHE A 74 -7.46 -6.81 3.36
CA PHE A 74 -6.48 -5.87 3.88
C PHE A 74 -5.39 -5.58 2.86
N VAL A 75 -5.19 -4.30 2.56
CA VAL A 75 -4.12 -3.82 1.68
C VAL A 75 -3.18 -2.97 2.52
N VAL A 76 -1.89 -3.29 2.51
CA VAL A 76 -0.87 -2.50 3.21
C VAL A 76 0.20 -2.01 2.25
N MET A 77 0.54 -0.72 2.39
CA MET A 77 1.66 -0.07 1.69
C MET A 77 2.37 0.86 2.68
N LEU A 78 3.49 0.42 3.22
CA LEU A 78 4.32 1.10 4.20
C LEU A 78 5.80 0.78 3.96
N GLY A 79 6.68 1.47 4.65
CA GLY A 79 8.14 1.26 4.64
C GLY A 79 8.92 2.48 4.16
N SER A 80 8.30 3.37 3.37
CA SER A 80 8.96 4.60 2.91
C SER A 80 9.38 5.48 4.10
N ASN A 81 8.51 5.68 5.09
CA ASN A 81 8.84 6.45 6.28
C ASN A 81 9.89 5.77 7.17
N ASP A 82 9.89 4.45 7.22
CA ASP A 82 10.93 3.71 7.95
C ASP A 82 12.32 3.96 7.34
N LEU A 83 12.43 3.92 6.01
CA LEU A 83 13.67 4.25 5.30
C LEU A 83 14.07 5.73 5.52
N LEU A 84 13.13 6.66 5.43
CA LEU A 84 13.35 8.09 5.69
C LEU A 84 13.83 8.37 7.12
N GLN A 85 13.44 7.53 8.08
CA GLN A 85 13.91 7.57 9.47
C GLN A 85 15.30 6.92 9.66
N GLY A 86 15.92 6.43 8.59
CA GLY A 86 17.27 5.85 8.62
C GLY A 86 17.33 4.36 9.02
N ASN A 87 16.21 3.66 9.00
CA ASN A 87 16.22 2.22 9.25
C ASN A 87 16.77 1.46 8.03
N SER A 88 17.50 0.37 8.27
CA SER A 88 17.99 -0.49 7.18
C SER A 88 16.84 -1.26 6.53
N VAL A 89 17.01 -1.64 5.27
CA VAL A 89 16.05 -2.44 4.51
C VAL A 89 15.68 -3.73 5.25
N GLU A 90 16.67 -4.40 5.86
CA GLU A 90 16.46 -5.63 6.61
C GLU A 90 15.58 -5.40 7.85
N ALA A 91 15.83 -4.31 8.59
CA ALA A 91 15.03 -3.97 9.76
C ALA A 91 13.58 -3.63 9.38
N VAL A 92 13.39 -2.92 8.26
CA VAL A 92 12.07 -2.58 7.73
C VAL A 92 11.32 -3.84 7.30
N ALA A 93 11.97 -4.75 6.59
CA ALA A 93 11.39 -6.02 6.17
C ALA A 93 10.99 -6.90 7.37
N GLN A 94 11.84 -6.99 8.39
CA GLN A 94 11.53 -7.72 9.63
C GLN A 94 10.32 -7.13 10.38
N ARG A 95 10.19 -5.80 10.44
CA ARG A 95 9.02 -5.14 11.03
C ARG A 95 7.75 -5.46 10.23
N MET A 96 7.81 -5.40 8.91
CA MET A 96 6.68 -5.74 8.05
C MET A 96 6.26 -7.21 8.24
N GLU A 97 7.20 -8.13 8.31
CA GLU A 97 6.92 -9.54 8.57
C GLU A 97 6.21 -9.73 9.92
N ALA A 98 6.73 -9.10 10.98
CA ALA A 98 6.14 -9.15 12.31
C ALA A 98 4.72 -8.54 12.33
N PHE A 99 4.52 -7.41 11.66
CA PHE A 99 3.23 -6.75 11.53
C PHE A 99 2.20 -7.63 10.80
N LEU A 100 2.57 -8.18 9.65
CA LEU A 100 1.68 -9.04 8.86
C LEU A 100 1.25 -10.30 9.62
N LYS A 101 2.12 -10.87 10.47
CA LYS A 101 1.78 -12.02 11.33
C LYS A 101 0.67 -11.71 12.33
N ARG A 102 0.47 -10.44 12.70
CA ARG A 102 -0.54 -9.98 13.68
C ARG A 102 -1.90 -9.64 13.05
N ILE A 103 -1.98 -9.54 11.72
CA ILE A 103 -3.24 -9.22 11.04
C ILE A 103 -4.22 -10.39 11.21
N PRO A 104 -5.43 -10.15 11.76
CA PRO A 104 -6.41 -11.20 12.07
C PRO A 104 -7.26 -11.58 10.86
N LEU A 105 -6.62 -11.83 9.72
CA LEU A 105 -7.22 -12.27 8.46
C LEU A 105 -6.44 -13.46 7.88
N GLU A 106 -7.10 -14.24 7.05
CA GLU A 106 -6.44 -15.29 6.28
C GLU A 106 -5.37 -14.68 5.36
N ARG A 107 -4.26 -15.38 5.16
CA ARG A 107 -3.13 -14.86 4.37
C ARG A 107 -3.53 -14.50 2.94
N SER A 108 -4.47 -15.24 2.36
CA SER A 108 -5.03 -14.95 1.04
C SER A 108 -5.83 -13.64 0.97
N GLN A 109 -6.28 -13.11 2.10
CA GLN A 109 -7.02 -11.85 2.22
C GLN A 109 -6.10 -10.64 2.45
N ILE A 110 -4.79 -10.85 2.51
CA ILE A 110 -3.79 -9.80 2.73
C ILE A 110 -3.04 -9.53 1.43
N LEU A 111 -2.91 -8.24 1.08
CA LEU A 111 -2.08 -7.76 -0.02
C LEU A 111 -1.03 -6.81 0.53
N LEU A 112 0.23 -7.19 0.41
CA LEU A 112 1.37 -6.31 0.61
C LEU A 112 1.71 -5.63 -0.72
N ILE A 113 1.78 -4.32 -0.72
CA ILE A 113 2.29 -3.53 -1.85
C ILE A 113 3.66 -3.00 -1.47
N GLY A 114 4.67 -3.37 -2.24
CA GLY A 114 5.97 -2.72 -2.20
C GLY A 114 5.83 -1.32 -2.79
N PRO A 115 6.18 -0.24 -2.04
CA PRO A 115 5.91 1.12 -2.47
C PRO A 115 6.68 1.49 -3.75
N PRO A 116 6.13 2.37 -4.61
CA PRO A 116 6.88 2.99 -5.70
C PRO A 116 8.13 3.68 -5.17
N ARG A 117 9.16 3.77 -6.02
CA ARG A 117 10.39 4.48 -5.66
C ARG A 117 10.13 5.94 -5.37
N MET A 118 10.76 6.43 -4.31
CA MET A 118 10.92 7.87 -4.13
C MET A 118 11.74 8.44 -5.28
N LYS A 119 11.60 9.73 -5.56
CA LYS A 119 12.38 10.45 -6.57
C LYS A 119 13.24 11.52 -5.91
N GLN A 120 14.26 11.98 -6.61
CA GLN A 120 15.03 13.12 -6.13
C GLN A 120 14.12 14.36 -5.99
N GLY A 121 14.21 15.04 -4.87
CA GLY A 121 13.35 16.17 -4.54
C GLY A 121 13.88 16.90 -3.30
N THR A 122 13.09 17.85 -2.79
CA THR A 122 13.54 18.65 -1.63
C THR A 122 13.72 17.84 -0.34
N TRP A 123 13.01 16.71 -0.21
CA TRP A 123 13.18 15.80 0.94
C TRP A 123 14.13 14.65 0.65
N ILE A 124 14.33 14.31 -0.61
CA ILE A 124 15.16 13.18 -1.05
C ILE A 124 16.43 13.73 -1.71
N THR A 125 17.41 14.03 -0.89
CA THR A 125 18.72 14.51 -1.33
C THR A 125 19.78 13.40 -1.34
N ASP A 126 19.57 12.33 -0.59
CA ASP A 126 20.44 11.14 -0.56
C ASP A 126 19.96 10.10 -1.56
N THR A 127 20.74 9.88 -2.60
CA THR A 127 20.43 8.92 -3.66
C THR A 127 20.42 7.45 -3.19
N ARG A 128 21.04 7.14 -2.03
CA ARG A 128 20.99 5.79 -1.44
C ARG A 128 19.56 5.38 -1.10
N LEU A 129 18.71 6.32 -0.68
CA LEU A 129 17.29 6.05 -0.42
C LEU A 129 16.54 5.53 -1.66
N LEU A 130 16.95 5.97 -2.86
CA LEU A 130 16.35 5.50 -4.11
C LEU A 130 16.69 4.03 -4.38
N GLU A 131 17.92 3.61 -4.06
CA GLU A 131 18.35 2.22 -4.16
C GLU A 131 17.67 1.37 -3.09
N ASP A 132 17.55 1.89 -1.87
CA ASP A 132 16.97 1.17 -0.75
C ASP A 132 15.45 0.91 -0.96
N CYS A 133 14.74 1.78 -1.67
CA CYS A 133 13.37 1.51 -2.12
C CYS A 133 13.27 0.24 -2.99
N VAL A 134 14.23 0.03 -3.90
CA VAL A 134 14.26 -1.17 -4.75
C VAL A 134 14.58 -2.41 -3.94
N LYS A 135 15.60 -2.32 -3.07
CA LYS A 135 15.99 -3.44 -2.19
C LYS A 135 14.84 -3.82 -1.24
N LEU A 136 14.09 -2.82 -0.75
CA LEU A 136 12.94 -3.05 0.12
C LEU A 136 11.86 -3.87 -0.59
N ASN A 137 11.55 -3.55 -1.85
CA ASN A 137 10.57 -4.32 -2.63
C ASN A 137 11.01 -5.78 -2.81
N ALA A 138 12.29 -6.03 -3.10
CA ALA A 138 12.82 -7.39 -3.17
C ALA A 138 12.72 -8.13 -1.82
N ALA A 139 13.03 -7.44 -0.70
CA ALA A 139 12.88 -8.02 0.64
C ALA A 139 11.40 -8.31 0.98
N TYR A 140 10.49 -7.43 0.60
CA TYR A 140 9.04 -7.63 0.79
C TYR A 140 8.50 -8.80 -0.03
N HIS A 141 9.02 -9.01 -1.24
CA HIS A 141 8.68 -10.19 -2.03
C HIS A 141 9.00 -11.49 -1.26
N ALA A 142 10.21 -11.58 -0.70
CA ALA A 142 10.61 -12.73 0.11
C ALA A 142 9.75 -12.90 1.38
N VAL A 143 9.40 -11.80 2.07
CA VAL A 143 8.46 -11.83 3.22
C VAL A 143 7.10 -12.35 2.78
N ALA A 144 6.57 -11.85 1.67
CA ALA A 144 5.26 -12.25 1.17
C ALA A 144 5.21 -13.74 0.81
N GLU A 145 6.24 -14.25 0.12
CA GLU A 145 6.39 -15.68 -0.19
C GLU A 145 6.42 -16.52 1.09
N SER A 146 7.23 -16.14 2.07
CA SER A 146 7.39 -16.89 3.32
C SER A 146 6.08 -16.98 4.13
N LEU A 147 5.24 -15.94 4.06
CA LEU A 147 3.99 -15.85 4.79
C LEU A 147 2.78 -16.34 4.00
N GLY A 148 2.90 -16.55 2.69
CA GLY A 148 1.79 -16.87 1.81
C GLY A 148 0.79 -15.72 1.63
N VAL A 149 1.24 -14.46 1.78
CA VAL A 149 0.44 -13.27 1.49
C VAL A 149 0.64 -12.83 0.04
N ARG A 150 -0.34 -12.13 -0.51
CA ARG A 150 -0.26 -11.61 -1.87
C ARG A 150 0.71 -10.43 -1.91
N PHE A 151 1.45 -10.31 -3.02
CA PHE A 151 2.40 -9.23 -3.21
C PHE A 151 2.24 -8.55 -4.57
N ILE A 152 2.37 -7.23 -4.58
CA ILE A 152 2.51 -6.42 -5.78
C ILE A 152 3.75 -5.55 -5.62
N ASP A 153 4.70 -5.71 -6.55
CA ASP A 153 5.87 -4.85 -6.66
C ASP A 153 5.51 -3.60 -7.46
N ALA A 154 5.55 -2.44 -6.82
CA ALA A 154 5.34 -1.16 -7.48
C ALA A 154 6.64 -0.35 -7.64
N ALA A 155 7.82 -0.93 -7.34
CA ALA A 155 9.11 -0.22 -7.41
C ALA A 155 9.35 0.42 -8.79
N ASP A 156 9.00 -0.28 -9.87
CA ASP A 156 9.22 0.19 -11.23
C ASP A 156 8.00 0.94 -11.83
N TRP A 157 7.01 1.23 -11.01
CA TRP A 157 5.92 2.07 -11.45
C TRP A 157 6.40 3.52 -11.50
N ASP A 158 6.36 4.11 -12.69
CA ASP A 158 6.67 5.54 -12.85
C ASP A 158 5.49 6.38 -12.36
N ILE A 159 5.47 6.59 -11.03
CA ILE A 159 4.46 7.39 -10.36
C ILE A 159 4.97 8.81 -10.23
N GLU A 160 4.19 9.78 -10.72
CA GLU A 160 4.53 11.18 -10.56
C GLU A 160 4.42 11.60 -9.08
N VAL A 161 5.48 12.23 -8.60
CA VAL A 161 5.54 12.80 -7.24
C VAL A 161 5.65 14.32 -7.28
N THR A 162 5.32 14.98 -6.20
CA THR A 162 5.46 16.41 -6.02
C THR A 162 6.93 16.82 -5.87
N PHE A 163 7.18 18.11 -5.66
CA PHE A 163 8.52 18.68 -5.53
C PHE A 163 9.38 18.07 -4.41
N ASP A 164 8.76 17.40 -3.45
CA ASP A 164 9.47 16.81 -2.32
C ASP A 164 10.11 15.44 -2.65
N GLY A 165 9.68 14.80 -3.72
CA GLY A 165 10.20 13.51 -4.17
C GLY A 165 9.55 12.30 -3.50
N VAL A 166 8.52 12.48 -2.66
CA VAL A 166 7.87 11.44 -1.85
C VAL A 166 6.38 11.34 -2.14
N HIS A 167 5.67 12.47 -2.06
CA HIS A 167 4.21 12.49 -2.11
C HIS A 167 3.72 12.48 -3.56
N TYR A 168 2.72 11.66 -3.83
CA TYR A 168 2.13 11.57 -5.18
C TYR A 168 1.44 12.88 -5.54
N SER A 169 1.60 13.29 -6.81
CA SER A 169 0.75 14.30 -7.40
C SER A 169 -0.66 13.73 -7.66
N GLU A 170 -1.60 14.56 -8.08
CA GLU A 170 -2.93 14.08 -8.51
C GLU A 170 -2.82 13.06 -9.65
N GLN A 171 -1.94 13.35 -10.64
CA GLN A 171 -1.62 12.44 -11.74
C GLN A 171 -0.96 11.16 -11.24
N GLY A 172 -0.09 11.27 -10.22
CA GLY A 172 0.53 10.12 -9.56
C GLY A 172 -0.48 9.21 -8.88
N HIS A 173 -1.43 9.78 -8.16
CA HIS A 173 -2.53 9.01 -7.56
C HIS A 173 -3.40 8.31 -8.60
N GLN A 174 -3.75 9.01 -9.68
CA GLN A 174 -4.51 8.43 -10.80
C GLN A 174 -3.75 7.26 -11.43
N ALA A 175 -2.49 7.47 -11.79
CA ALA A 175 -1.64 6.43 -12.38
C ALA A 175 -1.46 5.22 -11.45
N PHE A 176 -1.29 5.46 -10.15
CA PHE A 176 -1.17 4.40 -9.16
C PHE A 176 -2.46 3.56 -9.08
N ALA A 177 -3.63 4.21 -9.01
CA ALA A 177 -4.91 3.52 -8.99
C ALA A 177 -5.13 2.65 -10.25
N GLU A 178 -4.75 3.14 -11.43
CA GLU A 178 -4.87 2.42 -12.70
C GLU A 178 -3.94 1.21 -12.77
N ARG A 179 -2.67 1.39 -12.38
CA ARG A 179 -1.70 0.29 -12.36
C ARG A 179 -2.07 -0.78 -11.34
N LEU A 180 -2.50 -0.37 -10.13
CA LEU A 180 -2.95 -1.31 -9.11
C LEU A 180 -4.19 -2.07 -9.58
N GLY A 181 -5.17 -1.38 -10.16
CA GLY A 181 -6.35 -2.01 -10.74
C GLY A 181 -6.00 -3.05 -11.80
N SER A 182 -5.08 -2.73 -12.71
CA SER A 182 -4.59 -3.65 -13.76
C SER A 182 -3.84 -4.84 -13.19
N ALA A 183 -2.96 -4.63 -12.19
CA ALA A 183 -2.21 -5.70 -11.52
C ALA A 183 -3.15 -6.68 -10.79
N LEU A 184 -4.19 -6.16 -10.14
CA LEU A 184 -5.20 -6.99 -9.48
C LEU A 184 -6.04 -7.81 -10.47
N GLN A 185 -6.26 -7.31 -11.70
CA GLN A 185 -6.96 -8.07 -12.75
C GLN A 185 -6.07 -9.16 -13.35
N SER A 186 -4.82 -8.87 -13.64
CA SER A 186 -3.86 -9.81 -14.23
C SER A 186 -3.58 -11.00 -13.33
N SER A 187 -3.56 -10.79 -12.02
CA SER A 187 -3.38 -11.85 -11.02
C SER A 187 -4.56 -12.85 -10.96
N ARG A 188 -5.72 -12.55 -11.55
CA ARG A 188 -6.88 -13.45 -11.60
C ARG A 188 -6.68 -14.66 -12.48
N GLY A 189 -5.92 -14.53 -13.57
CA GLY A 189 -5.68 -15.65 -14.51
C GLY A 189 -4.88 -16.78 -13.88
N SER A 190 -3.97 -16.50 -12.97
CA SER A 190 -3.13 -17.47 -12.29
C SER A 190 -3.79 -18.09 -11.03
N TRP A 191 -4.78 -17.42 -10.43
CA TRP A 191 -5.42 -17.82 -9.17
C TRP A 191 -6.58 -18.83 -9.34
N ASN A 192 -7.30 -18.78 -10.47
CA ASN A 192 -8.38 -19.74 -10.76
C ASN A 192 -7.86 -21.16 -11.03
N GLN A 193 -6.54 -21.35 -11.21
CA GLN A 193 -5.96 -22.69 -11.43
C GLN A 193 -5.50 -23.39 -10.14
N SER A 194 -5.31 -22.66 -9.03
CA SER A 194 -4.75 -23.22 -7.79
C SER A 194 -5.77 -23.49 -6.69
N ASN A 195 -6.93 -22.87 -6.70
CA ASN A 195 -7.96 -23.05 -5.67
C ASN A 195 -9.36 -23.17 -6.31
N GLY A 196 -9.72 -24.38 -6.67
CA GLY A 196 -11.12 -24.72 -6.88
C GLY A 196 -11.85 -24.70 -5.54
N ASN A 197 -12.42 -23.58 -5.18
CA ASN A 197 -13.65 -23.35 -4.44
C ASN A 197 -13.74 -21.89 -3.97
N GLU A 198 -14.83 -21.28 -4.36
CA GLU A 198 -15.50 -20.08 -3.88
C GLU A 198 -14.78 -19.17 -2.86
N ALA A 199 -13.97 -18.25 -3.33
CA ALA A 199 -13.62 -17.04 -2.58
C ALA A 199 -13.92 -15.82 -3.46
N GLY A 200 -14.63 -14.83 -2.88
CA GLY A 200 -15.17 -13.65 -3.52
C GLY A 200 -14.23 -12.95 -4.50
N CYS A 201 -14.69 -12.84 -5.71
CA CYS A 201 -13.91 -12.33 -6.84
C CYS A 201 -13.99 -10.81 -6.91
N PHE A 202 -12.85 -10.11 -6.97
CA PHE A 202 -12.80 -8.71 -7.40
C PHE A 202 -13.43 -8.58 -8.79
N ARG A 203 -14.59 -7.97 -8.90
CA ARG A 203 -15.19 -7.63 -10.21
C ARG A 203 -14.99 -6.14 -10.47
N PHE A 204 -14.20 -5.83 -11.49
CA PHE A 204 -14.27 -4.52 -12.11
C PHE A 204 -15.33 -4.58 -13.22
N VAL A 205 -16.33 -3.70 -13.15
CA VAL A 205 -17.27 -3.53 -14.25
C VAL A 205 -16.54 -2.68 -15.28
N GLY A 206 -16.12 -3.30 -16.37
CA GLY A 206 -15.61 -2.59 -17.53
C GLY A 206 -16.78 -1.84 -18.17
N GLY A 207 -16.79 -0.51 -18.06
CA GLY A 207 -17.60 0.36 -18.93
C GLY A 207 -16.95 0.46 -20.29
N VAL A 208 -17.75 0.25 -21.32
CA VAL A 208 -17.46 0.53 -22.73
C VAL A 208 -17.45 2.04 -22.93
#